data_741a01a6ea259be85af4aa51fbe6e2a8
#
_entry.id   741a01a6ea259be85af4aa51fbe6e2a8
#
_cell.length_a   1.000
_cell.length_b   1.000
_cell.length_c   1.000
_cell.angle_alpha   90.00
_cell.angle_beta   90.00
_cell.angle_gamma   90.00
#
_symmetry.space_group_name_H-M   'P 1'
#
loop_
_entity.id
_entity.type
_entity.pdbx_description
1 polymer ?
#
loop_
_entity_poly.entity_id
_entity_poly.type
_entity_poly.pdbx_seq_one_letter_code
_entity_poly.pdbx_strand_id
1 'polypeptide(L)'
;MFKKPLITFLAITIGMFWQISLLKAQPIVLSREFGVNLGFSSFLGDLGGSDDIGRAFFWDIDPEVTRPALGIVYRQEIIPRTAFRFNAIASMVKGDDALTDNEFRHYRNLSFRSPIVEVSGEIELSMNRFTGIKKKRWTPYIYAGIGGFYFNPQAQYDGEWVNLQELGTEGQGLPEYPDRKKYSKIAVCFPIGGGFRVLTYNNWVLGFEMAARLTTTDYIDDVSSYYPNPDYYFLHYDLEKAVMAAALSNTSDGTRPDLIVPEGGRGDPTNNDAYIFGGMITFTYHMEFQRNVSSIKCYFSDDNK
;
A
#
# COMPACT_ATOMS: atom_id res chain seq x y z
N MET A 1 6.06 -28.46 70.35
CA MET A 1 6.71 -29.50 69.51
C MET A 1 6.26 -29.41 68.05
N PHE A 2 6.29 -28.21 67.41
CA PHE A 2 5.80 -27.95 66.07
C PHE A 2 6.75 -27.18 65.14
N LYS A 3 8.07 -27.22 65.41
CA LYS A 3 9.03 -26.44 64.60
C LYS A 3 9.72 -27.21 63.46
N LYS A 4 9.64 -28.55 63.43
CA LYS A 4 10.30 -29.37 62.38
C LYS A 4 9.62 -29.36 61.00
N PRO A 5 8.27 -29.41 60.85
CA PRO A 5 7.66 -29.47 59.53
C PRO A 5 7.76 -28.14 58.75
N LEU A 6 7.83 -26.99 59.45
CA LEU A 6 7.93 -25.69 58.80
C LEU A 6 9.30 -25.46 58.14
N ILE A 7 10.36 -25.93 58.79
CA ILE A 7 11.74 -25.83 58.26
C ILE A 7 11.91 -26.72 57.03
N THR A 8 11.31 -27.93 57.06
CA THR A 8 11.36 -28.84 55.92
C THR A 8 10.56 -28.30 54.72
N PHE A 9 9.40 -27.68 54.94
CA PHE A 9 8.60 -27.05 53.90
C PHE A 9 9.35 -25.84 53.29
N LEU A 10 9.98 -25.03 54.10
CA LEU A 10 10.76 -23.88 53.67
C LEU A 10 11.99 -24.29 52.85
N ALA A 11 12.67 -25.38 53.23
CA ALA A 11 13.82 -25.92 52.50
C ALA A 11 13.43 -26.51 51.14
N ILE A 12 12.25 -27.15 51.04
CA ILE A 12 11.74 -27.68 49.77
C ILE A 12 11.32 -26.53 48.81
N THR A 13 10.70 -25.49 49.33
CA THR A 13 10.33 -24.31 48.51
C THR A 13 11.54 -23.55 48.02
N ILE A 14 12.57 -23.36 48.85
CA ILE A 14 13.85 -22.72 48.46
C ILE A 14 14.59 -23.59 47.41
N GLY A 15 14.61 -24.93 47.59
CA GLY A 15 15.18 -25.87 46.63
C GLY A 15 14.50 -25.86 45.29
N MET A 16 13.15 -25.75 45.25
CA MET A 16 12.39 -25.57 43.99
C MET A 16 12.68 -24.23 43.30
N PHE A 17 12.82 -23.15 44.06
CA PHE A 17 13.17 -21.85 43.48
C PHE A 17 14.61 -21.82 42.92
N TRP A 18 15.53 -22.60 43.46
CA TRP A 18 16.91 -22.67 42.97
C TRP A 18 17.04 -23.53 41.69
N GLN A 19 16.19 -24.50 41.49
CA GLN A 19 16.18 -25.28 40.24
C GLN A 19 15.61 -24.52 39.06
N ILE A 20 14.76 -23.51 39.27
CA ILE A 20 14.21 -22.66 38.19
C ILE A 20 15.28 -21.80 37.51
N SER A 21 16.39 -21.52 38.22
CA SER A 21 17.48 -20.69 37.68
C SER A 21 18.41 -21.41 36.68
N LEU A 22 18.25 -22.71 36.47
CA LEU A 22 19.12 -23.49 35.58
C LEU A 22 18.49 -23.80 34.22
N LEU A 23 17.26 -23.36 33.96
CA LEU A 23 16.65 -23.43 32.62
C LEU A 23 17.34 -22.39 31.73
N LYS A 24 18.41 -22.79 31.05
CA LYS A 24 18.98 -22.03 29.95
C LYS A 24 17.91 -21.96 28.84
N ALA A 25 17.34 -20.77 28.60
CA ALA A 25 16.46 -20.55 27.48
C ALA A 25 17.18 -20.98 26.18
N GLN A 26 16.59 -21.87 25.43
CA GLN A 26 17.17 -22.31 24.15
C GLN A 26 17.22 -21.11 23.20
N PRO A 27 18.29 -20.96 22.41
CA PRO A 27 18.38 -19.87 21.44
C PRO A 27 17.27 -20.02 20.42
N ILE A 28 16.53 -18.95 20.19
CA ILE A 28 15.50 -18.91 19.14
C ILE A 28 16.20 -18.68 17.81
N VAL A 29 15.98 -19.57 16.85
CA VAL A 29 16.42 -19.37 15.46
C VAL A 29 15.37 -18.52 14.75
N LEU A 30 15.78 -17.39 14.22
CA LEU A 30 14.99 -16.43 13.46
C LEU A 30 15.56 -16.28 12.05
N SER A 31 14.79 -15.64 11.16
CA SER A 31 15.22 -15.42 9.78
C SER A 31 15.27 -13.96 9.40
N ARG A 32 16.11 -13.68 8.41
CA ARG A 32 16.15 -12.45 7.62
C ARG A 32 16.04 -12.80 6.15
N GLU A 33 15.34 -11.97 5.41
CA GLU A 33 15.21 -12.11 3.97
C GLU A 33 15.41 -10.75 3.31
N PHE A 34 16.09 -10.75 2.18
CA PHE A 34 16.26 -9.57 1.34
C PHE A 34 16.11 -9.98 -0.12
N GLY A 35 15.44 -9.16 -0.92
CA GLY A 35 15.22 -9.45 -2.33
C GLY A 35 14.41 -8.41 -3.06
N VAL A 36 13.80 -8.86 -4.14
CA VAL A 36 13.08 -8.01 -5.08
C VAL A 36 11.63 -8.45 -5.22
N ASN A 37 10.78 -7.49 -5.59
CA ASN A 37 9.38 -7.70 -5.92
C ASN A 37 9.14 -7.26 -7.37
N LEU A 38 8.42 -8.05 -8.14
CA LEU A 38 8.01 -7.73 -9.50
C LEU A 38 6.54 -8.09 -9.68
N GLY A 39 5.72 -7.20 -10.20
CA GLY A 39 4.29 -7.43 -10.41
C GLY A 39 3.62 -6.27 -11.10
N PHE A 40 2.37 -6.00 -10.72
CA PHE A 40 1.53 -5.01 -11.38
C PHE A 40 0.92 -4.07 -10.34
N SER A 41 0.60 -2.85 -10.79
CA SER A 41 -0.24 -1.90 -10.08
C SER A 41 -1.53 -1.62 -10.85
N SER A 42 -2.60 -1.39 -10.11
CA SER A 42 -3.90 -0.94 -10.62
C SER A 42 -4.41 0.18 -9.73
N PHE A 43 -5.13 1.12 -10.31
CA PHE A 43 -5.73 2.27 -9.63
C PHE A 43 -7.17 1.97 -9.23
N LEU A 44 -7.61 2.53 -8.12
CA LEU A 44 -8.99 2.50 -7.63
C LEU A 44 -9.35 3.90 -7.12
N GLY A 45 -10.11 4.64 -7.89
CA GLY A 45 -10.52 6.01 -7.58
C GLY A 45 -11.60 6.50 -8.53
N ASP A 46 -11.65 7.82 -8.74
CA ASP A 46 -12.68 8.47 -9.53
C ASP A 46 -12.57 8.23 -11.04
N LEU A 47 -11.35 7.96 -11.53
CA LEU A 47 -11.06 7.73 -12.94
C LEU A 47 -10.83 6.26 -13.23
N GLY A 48 -11.49 5.76 -14.29
CA GLY A 48 -11.39 4.36 -14.66
C GLY A 48 -12.25 3.46 -13.78
N GLY A 49 -12.06 2.17 -13.90
CA GLY A 49 -12.84 1.15 -13.18
C GLY A 49 -13.92 0.51 -14.05
N SER A 50 -14.32 -0.72 -13.68
CA SER A 50 -15.35 -1.49 -14.33
C SER A 50 -16.75 -0.91 -14.09
N ASP A 51 -17.73 -1.41 -14.83
CA ASP A 51 -19.10 -0.94 -15.10
C ASP A 51 -19.99 -0.59 -13.90
N ASP A 52 -19.58 -0.89 -12.67
CA ASP A 52 -20.36 -0.60 -11.46
C ASP A 52 -19.50 0.03 -10.37
N ILE A 53 -20.15 0.77 -9.47
CA ILE A 53 -19.58 1.34 -8.26
C ILE A 53 -18.76 0.26 -7.54
N GLY A 54 -17.44 0.30 -7.73
CA GLY A 54 -16.43 -0.45 -6.99
C GLY A 54 -16.76 -1.92 -6.69
N ARG A 55 -16.51 -2.84 -7.63
CA ARG A 55 -16.46 -4.26 -7.27
C ARG A 55 -15.29 -4.52 -6.34
N ALA A 56 -15.56 -5.28 -5.27
CA ALA A 56 -14.61 -5.51 -4.20
C ALA A 56 -13.23 -5.98 -4.72
N PHE A 57 -12.22 -5.14 -4.54
CA PHE A 57 -10.79 -5.39 -4.39
C PHE A 57 -10.01 -6.12 -5.48
N PHE A 58 -10.50 -7.16 -6.14
CA PHE A 58 -9.70 -8.03 -7.05
C PHE A 58 -10.35 -8.27 -8.41
N TRP A 59 -11.59 -7.89 -8.59
CA TRP A 59 -12.36 -8.16 -9.81
C TRP A 59 -12.40 -6.99 -10.78
N ASP A 60 -11.76 -5.87 -10.40
CA ASP A 60 -11.74 -4.62 -11.17
C ASP A 60 -10.34 -4.35 -11.80
N ILE A 61 -9.59 -5.40 -12.10
CA ILE A 61 -8.29 -5.26 -12.75
C ILE A 61 -8.49 -5.21 -14.26
N ASP A 62 -8.44 -4.01 -14.82
CA ASP A 62 -8.41 -3.80 -16.26
C ASP A 62 -6.95 -3.91 -16.77
N PRO A 63 -6.66 -4.86 -17.69
CA PRO A 63 -5.33 -5.01 -18.28
C PRO A 63 -4.83 -3.76 -19.02
N GLU A 64 -5.72 -2.95 -19.57
CA GLU A 64 -5.36 -1.75 -20.35
C GLU A 64 -4.79 -0.62 -19.48
N VAL A 65 -5.19 -0.55 -18.21
CA VAL A 65 -4.70 0.44 -17.25
C VAL A 65 -3.68 -0.14 -16.25
N THR A 66 -3.51 -1.45 -16.23
CA THR A 66 -2.51 -2.14 -15.38
C THR A 66 -1.09 -1.82 -15.82
N ARG A 67 -0.21 -1.51 -14.87
CA ARG A 67 1.18 -1.10 -15.12
C ARG A 67 2.18 -1.92 -14.29
N PRO A 68 3.41 -2.13 -14.78
CA PRO A 68 4.42 -2.88 -14.04
C PRO A 68 4.81 -2.18 -12.74
N ALA A 69 5.10 -2.99 -11.72
CA ALA A 69 5.60 -2.57 -10.42
C ALA A 69 6.89 -3.32 -10.11
N LEU A 70 7.90 -2.60 -9.62
CA LEU A 70 9.19 -3.14 -9.23
C LEU A 70 9.56 -2.61 -7.86
N GLY A 71 10.10 -3.46 -6.98
CA GLY A 71 10.52 -3.04 -5.65
C GLY A 71 11.60 -3.91 -5.04
N ILE A 72 12.03 -3.47 -3.87
CA ILE A 72 12.91 -4.22 -2.98
C ILE A 72 12.18 -4.48 -1.67
N VAL A 73 12.46 -5.62 -1.09
CA VAL A 73 11.89 -6.04 0.19
C VAL A 73 12.98 -6.50 1.14
N TYR A 74 12.91 -6.01 2.37
CA TYR A 74 13.66 -6.55 3.50
C TYR A 74 12.65 -7.05 4.52
N ARG A 75 12.89 -8.25 5.05
CA ARG A 75 12.05 -8.89 6.05
C ARG A 75 12.93 -9.42 7.18
N GLN A 76 12.56 -9.14 8.42
CA GLN A 76 13.23 -9.67 9.60
C GLN A 76 12.21 -10.27 10.55
N GLU A 77 12.31 -11.55 10.83
CA GLU A 77 11.55 -12.21 11.87
C GLU A 77 11.97 -11.64 13.24
N ILE A 78 11.00 -11.11 14.01
CA ILE A 78 11.20 -10.49 15.32
C ILE A 78 10.99 -11.52 16.42
N ILE A 79 9.92 -12.28 16.29
CA ILE A 79 9.54 -13.44 17.09
C ILE A 79 9.04 -14.52 16.13
N PRO A 80 8.92 -15.78 16.56
CA PRO A 80 8.39 -16.86 15.72
C PRO A 80 7.09 -16.47 15.03
N ARG A 81 7.01 -16.65 13.69
CA ARG A 81 5.87 -16.36 12.82
C ARG A 81 5.52 -14.87 12.66
N THR A 82 6.22 -13.95 13.32
CA THR A 82 5.99 -12.52 13.19
C THR A 82 7.25 -11.84 12.67
N ALA A 83 7.13 -11.07 11.61
CA ALA A 83 8.25 -10.35 11.03
C ALA A 83 7.90 -8.88 10.83
N PHE A 84 8.91 -8.04 10.91
CA PHE A 84 8.90 -6.71 10.35
C PHE A 84 9.33 -6.78 8.89
N ARG A 85 8.59 -6.10 8.02
CA ARG A 85 8.91 -5.92 6.60
C ARG A 85 9.14 -4.46 6.31
N PHE A 86 10.08 -4.20 5.43
CA PHE A 86 10.31 -2.91 4.81
C PHE A 86 10.26 -3.10 3.30
N ASN A 87 9.42 -2.31 2.63
CA ASN A 87 9.30 -2.31 1.17
C ASN A 87 9.63 -0.92 0.62
N ALA A 88 10.28 -0.91 -0.55
CA ALA A 88 10.35 0.26 -1.40
C ALA A 88 9.95 -0.17 -2.81
N ILE A 89 8.90 0.43 -3.37
CA ILE A 89 8.27 0.02 -4.63
C ILE A 89 8.12 1.24 -5.52
N ALA A 90 8.49 1.09 -6.78
CA ALA A 90 8.24 2.06 -7.84
C ALA A 90 7.28 1.46 -8.87
N SER A 91 6.30 2.24 -9.29
CA SER A 91 5.30 1.86 -10.28
C SER A 91 4.70 3.07 -10.95
N MET A 92 3.72 2.84 -11.79
CA MET A 92 2.84 3.86 -12.37
C MET A 92 1.41 3.37 -12.24
N VAL A 93 0.48 4.25 -11.92
CA VAL A 93 -0.96 3.99 -12.03
C VAL A 93 -1.52 4.76 -13.20
N LYS A 94 -2.60 4.26 -13.80
CA LYS A 94 -3.32 4.88 -14.91
C LYS A 94 -4.81 4.69 -14.69
N GLY A 95 -5.62 5.67 -15.09
CA GLY A 95 -7.06 5.58 -15.26
C GLY A 95 -7.48 6.23 -16.57
N ASP A 96 -8.59 5.76 -17.14
CA ASP A 96 -9.09 6.23 -18.43
C ASP A 96 -10.61 6.04 -18.48
N ASP A 97 -11.35 7.15 -18.50
CA ASP A 97 -12.79 7.15 -18.51
C ASP A 97 -13.39 6.60 -19.82
N ALA A 98 -12.62 6.63 -20.91
CA ALA A 98 -13.07 6.07 -22.18
C ALA A 98 -13.28 4.54 -22.14
N LEU A 99 -12.72 3.87 -21.14
CA LEU A 99 -12.79 2.41 -20.96
C LEU A 99 -13.98 1.96 -20.11
N THR A 100 -14.74 2.89 -19.51
CA THR A 100 -15.87 2.56 -18.64
C THR A 100 -17.21 2.60 -19.39
N ASP A 101 -18.16 1.74 -19.03
CA ASP A 101 -19.53 1.78 -19.52
C ASP A 101 -20.42 2.78 -18.72
N ASN A 102 -19.89 3.42 -17.69
CA ASN A 102 -20.60 4.47 -16.98
C ASN A 102 -20.76 5.72 -17.85
N GLU A 103 -22.02 6.08 -18.20
CA GLU A 103 -22.34 7.16 -19.13
C GLU A 103 -21.70 8.51 -18.73
N PHE A 104 -21.72 8.87 -17.45
CA PHE A 104 -21.13 10.12 -16.98
C PHE A 104 -19.59 10.12 -17.14
N ARG A 105 -18.91 9.06 -16.69
CA ARG A 105 -17.45 8.95 -16.81
C ARG A 105 -17.02 8.90 -18.29
N HIS A 106 -17.69 8.07 -19.08
CA HIS A 106 -17.40 7.97 -20.52
C HIS A 106 -17.52 9.33 -21.22
N TYR A 107 -18.55 10.12 -20.89
CA TYR A 107 -18.73 11.47 -21.43
C TYR A 107 -17.72 12.46 -20.84
N ARG A 108 -17.36 12.35 -19.54
CA ARG A 108 -16.31 13.15 -18.90
C ARG A 108 -14.97 12.98 -19.59
N ASN A 109 -14.64 11.77 -20.02
CA ASN A 109 -13.52 11.41 -20.88
C ASN A 109 -12.13 11.86 -20.34
N LEU A 110 -11.96 11.88 -19.03
CA LEU A 110 -10.69 12.17 -18.40
C LEU A 110 -9.76 10.97 -18.47
N SER A 111 -8.47 11.22 -18.61
CA SER A 111 -7.45 10.18 -18.50
C SER A 111 -6.23 10.71 -17.78
N PHE A 112 -5.56 9.85 -17.03
CA PHE A 112 -4.35 10.21 -16.31
C PHE A 112 -3.35 9.06 -16.25
N ARG A 113 -2.10 9.41 -15.94
CA ARG A 113 -1.10 8.52 -15.39
C ARG A 113 -0.44 9.20 -14.20
N SER A 114 -0.03 8.42 -13.19
CA SER A 114 0.71 8.95 -12.04
C SER A 114 1.83 7.99 -11.65
N PRO A 115 3.10 8.41 -11.65
CA PRO A 115 4.18 7.63 -11.06
C PRO A 115 3.94 7.50 -9.57
N ILE A 116 4.19 6.31 -9.03
CA ILE A 116 4.12 6.00 -7.61
C ILE A 116 5.49 5.54 -7.14
N VAL A 117 6.03 6.18 -6.10
CA VAL A 117 7.22 5.72 -5.39
C VAL A 117 6.85 5.62 -3.92
N GLU A 118 6.73 4.38 -3.44
CA GLU A 118 6.28 4.05 -2.08
C GLU A 118 7.44 3.52 -1.24
N VAL A 119 7.45 3.92 0.04
CA VAL A 119 8.27 3.31 1.10
C VAL A 119 7.36 2.97 2.26
N SER A 120 7.35 1.70 2.69
CA SER A 120 6.46 1.23 3.74
C SER A 120 7.16 0.33 4.76
N GLY A 121 6.64 0.38 6.01
CA GLY A 121 6.96 -0.54 7.09
C GLY A 121 5.72 -1.33 7.50
N GLU A 122 5.86 -2.66 7.59
CA GLU A 122 4.74 -3.57 7.75
C GLU A 122 5.03 -4.63 8.81
N ILE A 123 4.00 -5.10 9.49
CA ILE A 123 4.05 -6.28 10.35
C ILE A 123 3.43 -7.44 9.60
N GLU A 124 4.17 -8.52 9.50
CA GLU A 124 3.76 -9.75 8.82
C GLU A 124 3.52 -10.86 9.83
N LEU A 125 2.44 -11.59 9.64
CA LEU A 125 2.09 -12.80 10.38
C LEU A 125 2.10 -14.00 9.43
N SER A 126 2.99 -14.97 9.69
CA SER A 126 3.15 -16.19 8.90
C SER A 126 2.53 -17.39 9.61
N MET A 127 1.82 -18.25 8.86
CA MET A 127 1.22 -19.45 9.43
C MET A 127 2.28 -20.50 9.79
N ASN A 128 3.30 -20.69 8.96
CA ASN A 128 4.36 -21.67 9.15
C ASN A 128 5.71 -20.97 9.30
N ARG A 129 6.69 -21.70 9.80
CA ARG A 129 8.09 -21.22 9.91
C ARG A 129 8.98 -21.97 8.93
N PHE A 130 9.94 -21.25 8.37
CA PHE A 130 11.04 -21.84 7.60
C PHE A 130 12.19 -22.30 8.49
N THR A 131 12.24 -21.83 9.73
CA THR A 131 13.32 -22.06 10.70
C THR A 131 12.88 -22.97 11.83
N GLY A 132 13.86 -23.54 12.56
CA GLY A 132 13.62 -24.34 13.76
C GLY A 132 13.29 -25.84 13.51
N ILE A 133 12.87 -26.53 14.56
CA ILE A 133 12.71 -27.99 14.56
C ILE A 133 11.53 -28.47 13.69
N LYS A 134 10.41 -27.71 13.68
CA LYS A 134 9.21 -28.01 12.89
C LYS A 134 9.09 -27.14 11.65
N LYS A 135 10.21 -26.91 10.96
CA LYS A 135 10.24 -26.08 9.75
C LYS A 135 9.43 -26.68 8.60
N LYS A 136 8.69 -25.84 7.91
CA LYS A 136 8.01 -26.17 6.65
C LYS A 136 8.63 -25.37 5.52
N ARG A 137 8.54 -25.89 4.30
CA ARG A 137 9.10 -25.23 3.11
C ARG A 137 8.14 -24.23 2.47
N TRP A 138 6.96 -24.05 3.02
CA TRP A 138 5.94 -23.13 2.51
C TRP A 138 5.18 -22.46 3.64
N THR A 139 4.72 -21.25 3.42
CA THR A 139 3.91 -20.50 4.37
C THR A 139 3.00 -19.50 3.69
N PRO A 140 1.68 -19.54 3.96
CA PRO A 140 0.84 -18.38 3.75
C PRO A 140 1.11 -17.34 4.84
N TYR A 141 0.89 -16.07 4.50
CA TYR A 141 1.09 -14.94 5.40
C TYR A 141 0.13 -13.80 5.06
N ILE A 142 -0.11 -12.96 6.03
CA ILE A 142 -0.81 -11.69 5.90
C ILE A 142 0.06 -10.59 6.50
N TYR A 143 -0.16 -9.37 6.06
CA TYR A 143 0.54 -8.21 6.61
C TYR A 143 -0.30 -6.94 6.52
N ALA A 144 0.01 -6.00 7.41
CA ALA A 144 -0.50 -4.65 7.39
C ALA A 144 0.56 -3.68 7.90
N GLY A 145 0.46 -2.41 7.50
CA GLY A 145 1.47 -1.43 7.89
C GLY A 145 1.09 0.00 7.54
N ILE A 146 2.12 0.84 7.52
CA ILE A 146 2.04 2.25 7.15
C ILE A 146 3.18 2.58 6.20
N GLY A 147 2.91 3.43 5.22
CA GLY A 147 3.90 3.92 4.27
C GLY A 147 3.67 5.37 3.88
N GLY A 148 4.67 5.94 3.27
CA GLY A 148 4.58 7.20 2.55
C GLY A 148 4.83 6.97 1.07
N PHE A 149 4.14 7.70 0.22
CA PHE A 149 4.35 7.59 -1.21
C PHE A 149 4.34 8.96 -1.89
N TYR A 150 5.14 9.06 -2.93
CA TYR A 150 5.13 10.17 -3.88
C TYR A 150 4.27 9.81 -5.07
N PHE A 151 3.48 10.77 -5.56
CA PHE A 151 2.69 10.69 -6.78
C PHE A 151 2.69 12.01 -7.53
N ASN A 152 2.42 11.97 -8.84
CA ASN A 152 2.37 13.17 -9.68
C ASN A 152 1.48 12.92 -10.89
N PRO A 153 0.17 13.22 -10.79
CA PRO A 153 -0.77 12.99 -11.87
C PRO A 153 -0.42 13.84 -13.10
N GLN A 154 -0.48 13.21 -14.25
CA GLN A 154 -0.20 13.78 -15.55
C GLN A 154 -1.30 13.38 -16.54
N ALA A 155 -1.68 14.28 -17.42
CA ALA A 155 -2.52 14.01 -18.59
C ALA A 155 -1.81 14.39 -19.88
N GLN A 156 -2.32 13.88 -21.01
CA GLN A 156 -1.75 14.18 -22.32
C GLN A 156 -2.41 15.41 -22.92
N TYR A 157 -1.60 16.37 -23.38
CA TYR A 157 -2.03 17.56 -24.11
C TYR A 157 -1.12 17.75 -25.32
N ASP A 158 -1.69 17.79 -26.51
CA ASP A 158 -0.97 17.87 -27.80
C ASP A 158 0.19 16.86 -27.96
N GLY A 159 -0.01 15.65 -27.40
CA GLY A 159 0.98 14.55 -27.46
C GLY A 159 2.05 14.59 -26.37
N GLU A 160 2.09 15.63 -25.53
CA GLU A 160 3.00 15.73 -24.41
C GLU A 160 2.33 15.46 -23.06
N TRP A 161 3.12 14.98 -22.10
CA TRP A 161 2.62 14.72 -20.73
C TRP A 161 2.81 15.94 -19.85
N VAL A 162 1.70 16.46 -19.32
CA VAL A 162 1.65 17.67 -18.52
C VAL A 162 1.28 17.34 -17.08
N ASN A 163 1.95 17.98 -16.11
CA ASN A 163 1.65 17.81 -14.69
C ASN A 163 0.36 18.56 -14.30
N LEU A 164 -0.65 17.84 -13.85
CA LEU A 164 -1.98 18.40 -13.59
C LEU A 164 -2.02 19.32 -12.35
N GLN A 165 -1.32 18.98 -11.27
CA GLN A 165 -1.28 19.79 -10.06
C GLN A 165 -0.87 21.24 -10.32
N GLU A 166 0.04 21.48 -11.27
CA GLU A 166 0.56 22.82 -11.58
C GLU A 166 -0.48 23.69 -12.28
N LEU A 167 -1.40 23.04 -13.02
CA LEU A 167 -2.50 23.70 -13.72
C LEU A 167 -3.65 24.05 -12.78
N GLY A 168 -3.88 23.25 -11.74
CA GLY A 168 -5.00 23.43 -10.84
C GLY A 168 -6.34 23.19 -11.54
N THR A 169 -6.52 22.00 -12.13
CA THR A 169 -7.64 21.61 -12.99
C THR A 169 -9.02 21.70 -12.34
N GLU A 170 -9.09 21.76 -11.01
CA GLU A 170 -10.30 22.03 -10.23
C GLU A 170 -10.32 23.45 -9.64
N GLY A 171 -9.47 24.35 -10.15
CA GLY A 171 -9.35 25.72 -9.67
C GLY A 171 -8.48 25.87 -8.42
N GLN A 172 -7.65 24.86 -8.09
CA GLN A 172 -6.80 24.90 -6.91
C GLN A 172 -5.78 26.06 -7.01
N GLY A 173 -5.85 26.96 -6.04
CA GLY A 173 -4.99 28.12 -5.94
C GLY A 173 -5.48 29.35 -6.72
N LEU A 174 -6.66 29.32 -7.34
CA LEU A 174 -7.32 30.49 -7.87
C LEU A 174 -7.97 31.31 -6.75
N PRO A 175 -7.94 32.66 -6.79
CA PRO A 175 -8.54 33.52 -5.76
C PRO A 175 -10.04 33.33 -5.56
N GLU A 176 -10.76 32.95 -6.63
CA GLU A 176 -12.21 32.70 -6.62
C GLU A 176 -12.57 31.44 -5.83
N TYR A 177 -11.61 30.54 -5.61
CA TYR A 177 -11.78 29.29 -4.87
C TYR A 177 -10.80 29.20 -3.69
N PRO A 178 -10.95 30.05 -2.64
CA PRO A 178 -9.98 30.14 -1.55
C PRO A 178 -9.83 28.85 -0.73
N ASP A 179 -10.85 28.00 -0.75
CA ASP A 179 -10.85 26.73 -0.04
C ASP A 179 -10.19 25.60 -0.84
N ARG A 180 -10.02 25.75 -2.16
CA ARG A 180 -9.39 24.77 -3.03
C ARG A 180 -7.87 24.99 -3.08
N LYS A 181 -7.17 24.32 -2.18
CA LYS A 181 -5.70 24.41 -2.10
C LYS A 181 -5.04 23.37 -3.00
N LYS A 182 -3.86 23.69 -3.51
CA LYS A 182 -3.03 22.68 -4.19
C LYS A 182 -2.68 21.57 -3.20
N TYR A 183 -2.93 20.33 -3.62
CA TYR A 183 -2.65 19.15 -2.82
C TYR A 183 -1.13 18.87 -2.75
N SER A 184 -0.71 18.09 -1.74
CA SER A 184 0.66 17.59 -1.63
C SER A 184 0.87 16.43 -2.60
N LYS A 185 2.03 16.36 -3.25
CA LYS A 185 2.46 15.20 -4.05
C LYS A 185 3.03 14.06 -3.19
N ILE A 186 2.98 14.19 -1.87
CA ILE A 186 3.38 13.15 -0.90
C ILE A 186 2.20 12.92 0.03
N ALA A 187 1.81 11.66 0.17
CA ALA A 187 0.72 11.23 1.03
C ALA A 187 1.09 9.96 1.81
N VAL A 188 0.24 9.61 2.78
CA VAL A 188 0.36 8.40 3.58
C VAL A 188 -0.51 7.30 2.98
N CYS A 189 -0.03 6.06 3.02
CA CYS A 189 -0.79 4.88 2.68
C CYS A 189 -0.76 3.83 3.80
N PHE A 190 -1.78 2.98 3.80
CA PHE A 190 -1.91 1.84 4.70
C PHE A 190 -1.92 0.55 3.88
N PRO A 191 -0.74 -0.09 3.69
CA PRO A 191 -0.65 -1.39 3.03
C PRO A 191 -1.39 -2.46 3.83
N ILE A 192 -2.24 -3.24 3.15
CA ILE A 192 -2.91 -4.42 3.69
C ILE A 192 -2.83 -5.50 2.62
N GLY A 193 -2.25 -6.65 2.95
CA GLY A 193 -2.04 -7.68 1.96
C GLY A 193 -1.77 -9.06 2.54
N GLY A 194 -1.52 -9.97 1.65
CA GLY A 194 -1.17 -11.33 1.99
C GLY A 194 -0.61 -12.08 0.79
N GLY A 195 -0.09 -13.24 1.07
CA GLY A 195 0.54 -14.04 0.04
C GLY A 195 0.94 -15.43 0.52
N PHE A 196 1.70 -16.05 -0.34
CA PHE A 196 2.20 -17.39 -0.13
C PHE A 196 3.68 -17.45 -0.52
N ARG A 197 4.51 -18.09 0.31
CA ARG A 197 5.95 -18.22 0.06
C ARG A 197 6.40 -19.66 0.14
N VAL A 198 7.40 -19.99 -0.68
CA VAL A 198 8.04 -21.31 -0.74
C VAL A 198 9.56 -21.14 -0.60
N LEU A 199 10.15 -21.79 0.39
CA LEU A 199 11.59 -21.91 0.54
C LEU A 199 12.11 -22.99 -0.41
N THR A 200 12.91 -22.60 -1.38
CA THR A 200 13.55 -23.50 -2.35
C THR A 200 14.82 -24.13 -1.78
N TYR A 201 15.54 -24.91 -2.60
CA TYR A 201 16.90 -25.32 -2.30
C TYR A 201 17.82 -24.07 -2.35
N ASN A 202 18.96 -24.10 -1.70
CA ASN A 202 19.93 -23.01 -1.68
C ASN A 202 19.43 -21.71 -1.01
N ASN A 203 18.47 -21.78 -0.07
CA ASN A 203 17.98 -20.66 0.72
C ASN A 203 17.29 -19.53 -0.08
N TRP A 204 16.86 -19.77 -1.30
CA TRP A 204 16.01 -18.83 -2.01
C TRP A 204 14.54 -19.05 -1.65
N VAL A 205 13.80 -17.94 -1.51
CA VAL A 205 12.35 -17.95 -1.27
C VAL A 205 11.68 -17.30 -2.47
N LEU A 206 10.74 -18.04 -3.04
CA LEU A 206 9.83 -17.55 -4.06
C LEU A 206 8.48 -17.30 -3.42
N GLY A 207 7.90 -16.13 -3.62
CA GLY A 207 6.59 -15.76 -3.10
C GLY A 207 5.69 -15.19 -4.18
N PHE A 208 4.40 -15.25 -3.88
CA PHE A 208 3.35 -14.55 -4.60
C PHE A 208 2.51 -13.79 -3.59
N GLU A 209 2.26 -12.51 -3.84
CA GLU A 209 1.47 -11.66 -2.94
C GLU A 209 0.58 -10.68 -3.69
N MET A 210 -0.45 -10.24 -2.99
CA MET A 210 -1.35 -9.17 -3.41
C MET A 210 -1.61 -8.25 -2.22
N ALA A 211 -1.69 -6.95 -2.48
CA ALA A 211 -1.97 -5.98 -1.43
C ALA A 211 -2.64 -4.72 -1.96
N ALA A 212 -3.58 -4.21 -1.18
CA ALA A 212 -4.15 -2.89 -1.37
C ALA A 212 -3.40 -1.85 -0.55
N ARG A 213 -3.49 -0.61 -1.02
CA ARG A 213 -3.05 0.61 -0.36
C ARG A 213 -4.23 1.54 -0.21
N LEU A 214 -4.72 1.65 1.01
CA LEU A 214 -5.68 2.68 1.36
C LEU A 214 -4.90 3.97 1.59
N THR A 215 -5.27 5.07 0.95
CA THR A 215 -4.49 6.29 1.04
C THR A 215 -5.20 7.41 1.81
N THR A 216 -4.49 8.49 2.09
CA THR A 216 -5.01 9.69 2.74
C THR A 216 -5.22 10.84 1.76
N THR A 217 -5.25 10.55 0.46
CA THR A 217 -5.44 11.56 -0.60
C THR A 217 -6.48 11.09 -1.60
N ASP A 218 -7.17 12.03 -2.18
CA ASP A 218 -8.15 11.88 -3.24
C ASP A 218 -7.66 12.55 -4.53
N TYR A 219 -6.36 12.65 -4.72
CA TYR A 219 -5.75 13.38 -5.83
C TYR A 219 -4.66 12.61 -6.57
N ILE A 220 -4.65 11.27 -6.46
CA ILE A 220 -3.70 10.44 -7.23
C ILE A 220 -3.96 10.58 -8.72
N ASP A 221 -5.22 10.81 -9.10
CA ASP A 221 -5.72 11.05 -10.46
C ASP A 221 -6.02 12.53 -10.77
N ASP A 222 -5.81 13.46 -9.82
CA ASP A 222 -6.14 14.88 -9.93
C ASP A 222 -7.66 15.16 -9.99
N VAL A 223 -8.50 14.22 -9.56
CA VAL A 223 -9.96 14.35 -9.55
C VAL A 223 -10.51 14.12 -8.16
N SER A 224 -11.27 15.07 -7.63
CA SER A 224 -11.83 14.99 -6.27
C SER A 224 -13.16 15.75 -6.15
N SER A 225 -13.25 16.96 -6.65
CA SER A 225 -14.29 17.89 -6.25
C SER A 225 -15.21 18.35 -7.41
N TYR A 226 -15.10 19.60 -7.80
CA TYR A 226 -16.02 20.24 -8.74
C TYR A 226 -15.28 20.90 -9.88
N TYR A 227 -15.93 20.97 -11.07
CA TYR A 227 -15.42 21.74 -12.18
C TYR A 227 -15.27 23.22 -11.80
N PRO A 228 -14.16 23.89 -12.15
CA PRO A 228 -14.07 25.33 -12.01
C PRO A 228 -14.73 26.04 -13.19
N ASN A 229 -15.02 27.34 -13.03
CA ASN A 229 -15.33 28.19 -14.17
C ASN A 229 -14.03 28.43 -14.99
N PRO A 230 -13.99 28.02 -16.27
CA PRO A 230 -12.77 28.13 -17.09
C PRO A 230 -12.31 29.56 -17.31
N ASP A 231 -13.22 30.57 -17.26
CA ASP A 231 -12.87 31.98 -17.45
C ASP A 231 -11.85 32.49 -16.43
N TYR A 232 -11.85 31.90 -15.21
CA TYR A 232 -10.92 32.31 -14.17
C TYR A 232 -9.46 31.92 -14.47
N TYR A 233 -9.23 30.89 -15.28
CA TYR A 233 -7.87 30.60 -15.74
C TYR A 233 -7.32 31.74 -16.61
N PHE A 234 -8.14 32.30 -17.52
CA PHE A 234 -7.73 33.41 -18.40
C PHE A 234 -7.55 34.75 -17.66
N LEU A 235 -8.11 34.88 -16.45
CA LEU A 235 -7.88 36.05 -15.59
C LEU A 235 -6.55 36.00 -14.84
N HIS A 236 -6.05 34.80 -14.49
CA HIS A 236 -4.94 34.63 -13.54
C HIS A 236 -3.70 33.99 -14.16
N TYR A 237 -3.81 33.27 -15.27
CA TYR A 237 -2.70 32.61 -15.93
C TYR A 237 -2.32 33.33 -17.23
N ASP A 238 -1.09 33.11 -17.70
CA ASP A 238 -0.74 33.45 -19.07
C ASP A 238 -1.58 32.62 -20.05
N LEU A 239 -1.68 33.08 -21.31
CA LEU A 239 -2.58 32.51 -22.30
C LEU A 239 -2.33 31.01 -22.54
N GLU A 240 -1.06 30.60 -22.63
CA GLU A 240 -0.70 29.21 -22.91
C GLU A 240 -1.15 28.29 -21.76
N LYS A 241 -0.82 28.65 -20.54
CA LYS A 241 -1.22 27.91 -19.34
C LYS A 241 -2.73 27.92 -19.13
N ALA A 242 -3.40 29.05 -19.39
CA ALA A 242 -4.87 29.16 -19.26
C ALA A 242 -5.59 28.22 -20.21
N VAL A 243 -5.18 28.18 -21.49
CA VAL A 243 -5.75 27.28 -22.49
C VAL A 243 -5.54 25.82 -22.10
N MET A 244 -4.35 25.47 -21.65
CA MET A 244 -4.01 24.11 -21.21
C MET A 244 -4.82 23.70 -19.96
N ALA A 245 -4.91 24.58 -18.96
CA ALA A 245 -5.67 24.34 -17.74
C ALA A 245 -7.17 24.16 -18.03
N ALA A 246 -7.76 25.00 -18.88
CA ALA A 246 -9.14 24.90 -19.29
C ALA A 246 -9.42 23.58 -20.06
N ALA A 247 -8.55 23.22 -21.01
CA ALA A 247 -8.69 22.00 -21.80
C ALA A 247 -8.58 20.72 -20.96
N LEU A 248 -7.62 20.68 -19.98
CA LEU A 248 -7.41 19.50 -19.13
C LEU A 248 -8.34 19.47 -17.90
N SER A 249 -8.98 20.58 -17.56
CA SER A 249 -10.04 20.61 -16.54
C SER A 249 -11.30 19.87 -17.02
N ASN A 250 -11.67 20.04 -18.29
CA ASN A 250 -12.83 19.41 -18.90
C ASN A 250 -12.47 18.92 -20.31
N THR A 251 -12.42 17.60 -20.48
CA THR A 251 -12.06 16.92 -21.74
C THR A 251 -13.28 16.40 -22.51
N SER A 252 -14.49 16.70 -22.02
CA SER A 252 -15.73 16.30 -22.71
C SER A 252 -15.87 16.99 -24.07
N ASP A 253 -16.58 16.34 -25.00
CA ASP A 253 -16.81 16.83 -26.36
C ASP A 253 -17.91 17.91 -26.46
N GLY A 254 -18.57 18.26 -25.36
CA GLY A 254 -19.65 19.25 -25.28
C GLY A 254 -21.00 18.79 -25.87
N THR A 255 -21.15 17.53 -26.29
CA THR A 255 -22.38 17.01 -26.86
C THR A 255 -23.50 16.82 -25.82
N ARG A 256 -23.13 16.65 -24.54
CA ARG A 256 -24.03 16.45 -23.41
C ARG A 256 -23.81 17.50 -22.31
N PRO A 257 -24.14 18.77 -22.56
CA PRO A 257 -23.94 19.84 -21.60
C PRO A 257 -24.80 19.70 -20.32
N ASP A 258 -25.77 18.80 -20.33
CA ASP A 258 -26.62 18.42 -19.19
C ASP A 258 -25.86 17.57 -18.17
N LEU A 259 -24.81 16.85 -18.56
CA LEU A 259 -24.01 16.00 -17.68
C LEU A 259 -22.86 16.74 -17.00
N ILE A 260 -22.28 17.74 -17.67
CA ILE A 260 -21.17 18.54 -17.13
C ILE A 260 -21.55 20.01 -17.16
N VAL A 261 -21.76 20.57 -15.97
CA VAL A 261 -22.07 21.98 -15.79
C VAL A 261 -20.94 22.68 -15.03
N PRO A 262 -20.68 23.97 -15.30
CA PRO A 262 -19.76 24.75 -14.47
C PRO A 262 -20.12 24.61 -12.98
N GLU A 263 -19.10 24.41 -12.14
CA GLU A 263 -19.24 24.14 -10.71
C GLU A 263 -20.04 22.88 -10.34
N GLY A 264 -20.33 22.00 -11.30
CA GLY A 264 -20.87 20.66 -11.07
C GLY A 264 -19.79 19.68 -10.58
N GLY A 265 -20.23 18.50 -10.12
CA GLY A 265 -19.30 17.47 -9.63
C GLY A 265 -18.36 16.98 -10.72
N ARG A 266 -17.06 16.95 -10.44
CA ARG A 266 -16.01 16.36 -11.29
C ARG A 266 -15.59 14.99 -10.75
N GLY A 267 -15.49 14.85 -9.42
CA GLY A 267 -15.19 13.64 -8.68
C GLY A 267 -16.08 13.45 -7.46
N ASP A 268 -15.71 12.48 -6.60
CA ASP A 268 -16.38 12.20 -5.33
C ASP A 268 -15.47 12.57 -4.13
N PRO A 269 -15.60 13.76 -3.53
CA PRO A 269 -14.74 14.22 -2.44
C PRO A 269 -14.94 13.44 -1.11
N THR A 270 -15.81 12.45 -1.08
CA THR A 270 -16.11 11.69 0.14
C THR A 270 -15.21 10.47 0.32
N ASN A 271 -14.57 10.02 -0.75
CA ASN A 271 -13.74 8.82 -0.74
C ASN A 271 -12.30 9.15 -1.14
N ASN A 272 -11.33 8.59 -0.42
CA ASN A 272 -9.94 8.71 -0.83
C ASN A 272 -9.59 7.65 -1.88
N ASP A 273 -8.66 7.98 -2.75
CA ASP A 273 -8.06 7.06 -3.71
C ASP A 273 -7.39 5.87 -3.05
N ALA A 274 -7.34 4.79 -3.77
CA ALA A 274 -6.58 3.60 -3.40
C ALA A 274 -5.84 3.04 -4.62
N TYR A 275 -4.85 2.17 -4.39
CA TYR A 275 -4.22 1.39 -5.45
C TYR A 275 -3.87 -0.01 -4.97
N ILE A 276 -3.74 -0.91 -5.91
CA ILE A 276 -3.44 -2.32 -5.65
C ILE A 276 -2.11 -2.67 -6.31
N PHE A 277 -1.26 -3.36 -5.57
CA PHE A 277 -0.19 -4.16 -6.15
C PHE A 277 -0.67 -5.60 -6.26
N GLY A 278 -0.92 -6.03 -7.50
CA GLY A 278 -1.44 -7.36 -7.82
C GLY A 278 -0.37 -8.26 -8.42
N GLY A 279 -0.52 -9.57 -8.23
CA GLY A 279 0.37 -10.54 -8.86
C GLY A 279 1.86 -10.34 -8.57
N MET A 280 2.20 -9.78 -7.41
CA MET A 280 3.60 -9.53 -7.05
C MET A 280 4.34 -10.84 -6.82
N ILE A 281 5.33 -11.11 -7.63
CA ILE A 281 6.28 -12.20 -7.43
C ILE A 281 7.45 -11.66 -6.62
N THR A 282 7.73 -12.28 -5.48
CA THR A 282 8.84 -11.92 -4.61
C THR A 282 9.95 -12.97 -4.73
N PHE A 283 11.17 -12.50 -4.87
CA PHE A 283 12.35 -13.36 -4.92
C PHE A 283 13.35 -12.87 -3.89
N THR A 284 13.48 -13.62 -2.77
CA THR A 284 14.28 -13.22 -1.62
C THR A 284 15.28 -14.29 -1.23
N TYR A 285 16.39 -13.88 -0.64
CA TYR A 285 17.40 -14.77 -0.06
C TYR A 285 17.19 -14.88 1.44
N HIS A 286 17.05 -16.10 1.95
CA HIS A 286 16.75 -16.44 3.34
C HIS A 286 18.03 -16.73 4.13
N MET A 287 18.18 -16.05 5.27
CA MET A 287 19.31 -16.20 6.19
C MET A 287 18.79 -16.52 7.58
N GLU A 288 19.30 -17.58 8.19
CA GLU A 288 18.99 -17.92 9.59
C GLU A 288 19.99 -17.25 10.53
N PHE A 289 19.52 -16.78 11.67
CA PHE A 289 20.38 -16.29 12.75
C PHE A 289 19.84 -16.73 14.11
N GLN A 290 20.75 -16.88 15.09
CA GLN A 290 20.38 -17.23 16.45
C GLN A 290 20.28 -15.97 17.31
N ARG A 291 19.19 -15.84 18.04
CA ARG A 291 19.03 -14.82 19.07
C ARG A 291 19.11 -15.46 20.44
N ASN A 292 20.12 -15.08 21.23
CA ASN A 292 20.22 -15.47 22.63
C ASN A 292 19.19 -14.67 23.44
N VAL A 293 18.17 -15.36 23.96
CA VAL A 293 17.16 -14.75 24.82
C VAL A 293 17.64 -14.84 26.27
N SER A 294 18.53 -13.93 26.68
CA SER A 294 19.05 -13.92 28.04
C SER A 294 18.14 -13.25 29.09
N SER A 295 16.99 -12.65 28.68
CA SER A 295 16.17 -11.86 29.61
C SER A 295 14.65 -11.79 29.32
N ILE A 296 14.11 -12.55 28.38
CA ILE A 296 12.65 -12.63 28.18
C ILE A 296 12.16 -13.91 28.85
N LYS A 297 11.46 -13.77 29.97
CA LYS A 297 10.73 -14.85 30.64
C LYS A 297 9.88 -15.60 29.62
N CYS A 298 9.93 -16.94 29.70
CA CYS A 298 9.24 -17.89 28.85
C CYS A 298 7.77 -17.54 28.63
N TYR A 299 7.43 -16.93 27.51
CA TYR A 299 6.04 -16.69 27.13
C TYR A 299 5.49 -17.69 26.09
N PHE A 300 6.32 -18.58 25.55
CA PHE A 300 5.90 -19.57 24.56
C PHE A 300 6.61 -20.91 24.75
N SER A 301 6.23 -21.65 25.80
CA SER A 301 6.69 -23.02 25.98
C SER A 301 5.70 -24.09 25.49
N ASP A 302 4.65 -23.72 24.77
CA ASP A 302 3.60 -24.65 24.34
C ASP A 302 3.82 -25.32 22.98
N ASP A 303 5.01 -25.19 22.37
CA ASP A 303 5.34 -25.95 21.15
C ASP A 303 5.86 -27.40 21.42
N ASN A 304 5.72 -27.89 22.65
CA ASN A 304 6.04 -29.27 23.02
C ASN A 304 4.77 -30.06 23.41
N LYS A 305 3.87 -30.28 22.48
CA LYS A 305 2.92 -31.39 22.49
C LYS A 305 2.62 -31.88 21.09
#